data_5cb3cc60b4ea21ef2585248933108754
#
_entry.id   5cb3cc60b4ea21ef2585248933108754
#
_cell.length_a   1.000
_cell.length_b   1.000
_cell.length_c   1.000
_cell.angle_alpha   90.00
_cell.angle_beta   90.00
_cell.angle_gamma   90.00
#
_symmetry.space_group_name_H-M   'P 1'
#
loop_
_entity.id
_entity.type
_entity.pdbx_description
1 polymer ?
#
loop_
_entity_poly.entity_id
_entity_poly.type
_entity_poly.pdbx_seq_one_letter_code
_entity_poly.pdbx_strand_id
1 'polypeptide(L)'
;MTEELTKDIVRSKLKESISLGWIIEPEKSNNILIDKHLKNASKSGKGGQGYPEFILTNTNYPDIVIVVECKKDKKFHQSKNIDNFKNYAVDGVLHYSKYLSKEFDVISIAVSGSKENDLSVTNFLQTKKNKHEIISSELLNPSDLYELYLSKTSKADFELNNFTKNLNEKLHDEDIKEDKRCLLVSGILIALQNKPFTKIYKDHKTTNLLFNSMIAAIVDELDPKPETKEIIKKSFEWMKFHKVLNSDRSFVINLIDEINESFNNYIKNHEYFDFVSKFYVEFFRYASNAKSLGIVLTPPHIAELFNDLAETNKNSVVLDNCCGTGSFLVSAMRYMIKKSDGNKAKEKNIKEKQIVGIEKEQDMFVLSTCNMKIHDDGKSNIYYFSCFDVDKKTLLKDVKPTVGLLNPPFKPPKKQMKKKKEELEFVLNNLSMISPN
;
A
#
# COMPACT_ATOMS: atom_id res chain seq x y z
N MET A 1 16.44 45.48 1.89
CA MET A 1 16.46 44.22 1.11
C MET A 1 15.15 43.50 1.35
N THR A 2 14.45 43.11 0.32
CA THR A 2 13.09 42.52 0.38
C THR A 2 13.18 41.01 0.23
N GLU A 3 12.15 40.29 0.61
CA GLU A 3 11.99 38.83 0.39
C GLU A 3 12.07 38.49 -1.11
N GLU A 4 11.78 39.45 -1.99
CA GLU A 4 11.85 39.30 -3.43
C GLU A 4 13.26 38.92 -3.95
N LEU A 5 14.33 39.38 -3.31
CA LEU A 5 15.71 38.94 -3.67
C LEU A 5 15.89 37.43 -3.47
N THR A 6 15.36 36.88 -2.39
CA THR A 6 15.40 35.42 -2.16
C THR A 6 14.61 34.67 -3.24
N LYS A 7 13.43 35.18 -3.60
CA LYS A 7 12.58 34.62 -4.65
C LYS A 7 13.26 34.67 -6.02
N ASP A 8 13.97 35.72 -6.35
CA ASP A 8 14.67 35.87 -7.63
C ASP A 8 15.84 34.88 -7.77
N ILE A 9 16.62 34.68 -6.70
CA ILE A 9 17.68 33.68 -6.68
C ILE A 9 17.08 32.28 -6.91
N VAL A 10 16.04 31.95 -6.15
CA VAL A 10 15.35 30.67 -6.27
C VAL A 10 14.73 30.50 -7.66
N ARG A 11 14.02 31.50 -8.17
CA ARG A 11 13.43 31.49 -9.52
C ARG A 11 14.46 31.26 -10.61
N SER A 12 15.64 31.87 -10.49
CA SER A 12 16.75 31.64 -11.45
C SER A 12 17.16 30.16 -11.46
N LYS A 13 17.36 29.58 -10.29
CA LYS A 13 17.74 28.17 -10.17
C LYS A 13 16.66 27.22 -10.67
N LEU A 14 15.42 27.48 -10.36
CA LEU A 14 14.30 26.65 -10.84
C LEU A 14 14.15 26.69 -12.37
N LYS A 15 14.45 27.82 -13.01
CA LYS A 15 14.38 28.00 -14.47
C LYS A 15 15.37 27.15 -15.26
N GLU A 16 16.45 26.66 -14.65
CA GLU A 16 17.44 25.81 -15.32
C GLU A 16 16.83 24.51 -15.91
N SER A 17 15.69 24.06 -15.39
CA SER A 17 15.03 22.83 -15.85
C SER A 17 13.77 23.05 -16.70
N ILE A 18 13.46 24.27 -17.13
CA ILE A 18 12.27 24.54 -17.96
C ILE A 18 12.34 23.78 -19.29
N SER A 19 13.50 23.69 -19.91
CA SER A 19 13.70 22.95 -21.17
C SER A 19 13.43 21.45 -21.03
N LEU A 20 13.37 20.93 -19.81
CA LEU A 20 13.09 19.54 -19.45
C LEU A 20 11.61 19.31 -19.07
N GLY A 21 10.74 20.26 -19.39
CA GLY A 21 9.29 20.13 -19.22
C GLY A 21 8.75 20.58 -17.85
N TRP A 22 9.58 21.19 -17.00
CA TRP A 22 9.10 21.75 -15.73
C TRP A 22 8.38 23.09 -15.93
N ILE A 23 7.18 23.16 -15.39
CA ILE A 23 6.32 24.37 -15.39
C ILE A 23 6.40 24.99 -14.00
N ILE A 24 6.71 26.30 -13.94
CA ILE A 24 6.84 27.06 -12.70
C ILE A 24 5.66 28.02 -12.60
N GLU A 25 4.84 27.86 -11.57
CA GLU A 25 3.67 28.71 -11.32
C GLU A 25 3.84 29.42 -9.98
N PRO A 26 3.66 30.75 -9.93
CA PRO A 26 3.67 31.49 -8.66
C PRO A 26 2.32 31.38 -7.97
N GLU A 27 2.31 31.13 -6.67
CA GLU A 27 1.18 31.19 -5.74
C GLU A 27 -0.02 30.26 -6.05
N LYS A 28 -0.36 30.02 -7.31
CA LYS A 28 -1.47 29.16 -7.74
C LYS A 28 -1.04 28.25 -8.86
N SER A 29 -1.67 27.09 -8.95
CA SER A 29 -1.47 26.15 -10.04
C SER A 29 -2.69 26.08 -10.95
N ASN A 30 -2.46 25.89 -12.25
CA ASN A 30 -3.49 25.55 -13.22
C ASN A 30 -3.96 24.08 -13.09
N ASN A 31 -3.26 23.28 -12.31
CA ASN A 31 -3.68 21.91 -12.01
C ASN A 31 -4.82 21.92 -10.98
N ILE A 32 -6.00 21.46 -11.42
CA ILE A 32 -7.23 21.46 -10.62
C ILE A 32 -7.08 20.68 -9.31
N LEU A 33 -6.32 19.58 -9.31
CA LEU A 33 -6.11 18.76 -8.11
C LEU A 33 -5.22 19.49 -7.10
N ILE A 34 -4.15 20.14 -7.56
CA ILE A 34 -3.27 20.94 -6.71
C ILE A 34 -4.07 22.07 -6.06
N ASP A 35 -4.83 22.83 -6.86
CA ASP A 35 -5.64 23.91 -6.36
C ASP A 35 -6.70 23.43 -5.35
N LYS A 36 -7.34 22.29 -5.63
CA LYS A 36 -8.31 21.65 -4.71
C LYS A 36 -7.67 21.34 -3.34
N HIS A 37 -6.45 20.79 -3.33
CA HIS A 37 -5.77 20.43 -2.08
C HIS A 37 -5.28 21.67 -1.31
N LEU A 38 -4.92 22.74 -2.00
CA LEU A 38 -4.48 23.99 -1.38
C LEU A 38 -5.64 24.86 -0.85
N LYS A 39 -6.91 24.57 -1.21
CA LYS A 39 -8.09 25.36 -0.75
C LYS A 39 -8.21 25.51 0.76
N ASN A 40 -7.67 24.57 1.53
CA ASN A 40 -7.72 24.58 3.00
C ASN A 40 -6.33 24.71 3.64
N ALA A 41 -5.32 25.06 2.85
CA ALA A 41 -3.92 25.11 3.26
C ALA A 41 -3.43 26.53 3.63
N SER A 42 -4.33 27.41 4.04
CA SER A 42 -3.94 28.75 4.51
C SER A 42 -3.05 28.69 5.75
N LYS A 43 -1.96 29.45 5.74
CA LYS A 43 -1.06 29.58 6.90
C LYS A 43 -1.68 30.37 8.07
N SER A 44 -2.90 30.89 7.91
CA SER A 44 -3.58 31.69 8.96
C SER A 44 -4.21 30.83 10.07
N GLY A 45 -4.32 29.52 9.88
CA GLY A 45 -4.99 28.62 10.82
C GLY A 45 -6.53 28.73 10.87
N LYS A 46 -7.12 29.63 10.07
CA LYS A 46 -8.57 29.88 10.03
C LYS A 46 -9.27 29.27 8.80
N GLY A 47 -8.61 28.35 8.10
CA GLY A 47 -9.04 27.85 6.80
C GLY A 47 -8.78 28.84 5.66
N GLY A 48 -9.03 28.43 4.43
CA GLY A 48 -8.84 29.23 3.22
C GLY A 48 -7.65 28.77 2.37
N GLN A 49 -7.51 29.42 1.21
CA GLN A 49 -6.52 29.08 0.19
C GLN A 49 -5.08 29.25 0.70
N GLY A 50 -4.25 28.26 0.42
CA GLY A 50 -2.81 28.33 0.59
C GLY A 50 -2.12 28.85 -0.67
N TYR A 51 -1.08 29.65 -0.50
CA TYR A 51 -0.31 30.28 -1.56
C TYR A 51 1.19 30.02 -1.32
N PRO A 52 1.76 28.90 -1.83
CA PRO A 52 3.20 28.71 -1.88
C PRO A 52 3.87 29.77 -2.76
N GLU A 53 5.14 30.07 -2.53
CA GLU A 53 5.84 31.04 -3.39
C GLU A 53 6.00 30.55 -4.83
N PHE A 54 6.30 29.26 -4.99
CA PHE A 54 6.31 28.59 -6.29
C PHE A 54 5.73 27.18 -6.16
N ILE A 55 5.05 26.78 -7.21
CA ILE A 55 4.56 25.43 -7.43
C ILE A 55 5.13 24.95 -8.77
N LEU A 56 5.74 23.77 -8.80
CA LEU A 56 6.28 23.22 -10.02
C LEU A 56 5.64 21.86 -10.32
N THR A 57 5.31 21.69 -11.58
CA THR A 57 4.75 20.46 -12.13
C THR A 57 5.51 20.07 -13.40
N ASN A 58 5.41 18.80 -13.78
CA ASN A 58 5.95 18.31 -15.03
C ASN A 58 4.96 17.31 -15.64
N THR A 59 4.62 17.49 -16.92
CA THR A 59 3.66 16.62 -17.62
C THR A 59 4.13 15.18 -17.77
N ASN A 60 5.46 14.97 -17.82
CA ASN A 60 6.05 13.63 -17.88
C ASN A 60 6.03 12.92 -16.51
N TYR A 61 5.86 13.67 -15.41
CA TYR A 61 5.90 13.18 -14.04
C TYR A 61 4.69 13.70 -13.25
N PRO A 62 3.45 13.33 -13.63
CA PRO A 62 2.22 13.96 -13.11
C PRO A 62 1.96 13.68 -11.64
N ASP A 63 2.61 12.68 -11.06
CA ASP A 63 2.47 12.30 -9.66
C ASP A 63 3.36 13.09 -8.70
N ILE A 64 4.24 13.96 -9.22
CA ILE A 64 5.20 14.73 -8.42
C ILE A 64 4.88 16.21 -8.49
N VAL A 65 4.91 16.86 -7.33
CA VAL A 65 4.78 18.32 -7.20
C VAL A 65 5.95 18.84 -6.38
N ILE A 66 6.58 19.93 -6.85
CA ILE A 66 7.57 20.66 -6.06
C ILE A 66 6.93 21.92 -5.55
N VAL A 67 7.05 22.21 -4.24
CA VAL A 67 6.57 23.44 -3.62
C VAL A 67 7.71 24.18 -2.93
N VAL A 68 7.68 25.48 -2.98
CA VAL A 68 8.75 26.34 -2.47
C VAL A 68 8.20 27.41 -1.53
N GLU A 69 8.91 27.62 -0.44
CA GLU A 69 8.68 28.74 0.49
C GLU A 69 9.99 29.49 0.72
N CYS A 70 9.92 30.80 0.60
CA CYS A 70 11.06 31.71 0.75
C CYS A 70 10.90 32.61 1.97
N LYS A 71 12.01 32.91 2.66
CA LYS A 71 12.10 33.93 3.71
C LYS A 71 13.37 34.76 3.55
N LYS A 72 13.25 36.05 3.81
CA LYS A 72 14.34 37.03 3.64
C LYS A 72 15.58 36.74 4.48
N ASP A 73 15.39 36.22 5.69
CA ASP A 73 16.45 36.16 6.72
C ASP A 73 16.58 34.71 7.22
N LYS A 74 17.81 34.24 7.39
CA LYS A 74 18.11 32.89 7.88
C LYS A 74 17.49 32.58 9.24
N LYS A 75 17.30 33.57 10.11
CA LYS A 75 16.64 33.36 11.41
C LYS A 75 15.19 32.88 11.28
N PHE A 76 14.59 33.04 10.11
CA PHE A 76 13.25 32.58 9.76
C PHE A 76 13.27 31.29 8.91
N HIS A 77 14.36 30.49 9.02
CA HIS A 77 14.43 29.25 8.28
C HIS A 77 13.51 28.19 8.86
N GLN A 78 13.68 27.88 10.17
CA GLN A 78 12.89 26.87 10.86
C GLN A 78 12.58 27.31 12.29
N SER A 79 11.34 27.16 12.74
CA SER A 79 10.96 27.37 14.15
C SER A 79 11.27 26.14 15.01
N LYS A 80 11.27 26.33 16.33
CA LYS A 80 11.62 25.26 17.27
C LYS A 80 10.69 24.03 17.16
N ASN A 81 9.39 24.24 16.93
CA ASN A 81 8.37 23.20 16.95
C ASN A 81 7.77 22.92 15.56
N ILE A 82 8.25 23.57 14.50
CA ILE A 82 7.72 23.47 13.13
C ILE A 82 6.19 23.75 13.07
N ASP A 83 5.73 24.74 13.81
CA ASP A 83 4.31 25.10 13.94
C ASP A 83 3.97 26.57 13.57
N ASN A 84 4.99 27.35 13.18
CA ASN A 84 4.84 28.74 12.80
C ASN A 84 4.89 28.95 11.29
N PHE A 85 3.86 28.45 10.61
CA PHE A 85 3.77 28.33 9.15
C PHE A 85 3.88 29.66 8.40
N LYS A 86 3.54 30.79 9.03
CA LYS A 86 3.56 32.11 8.41
C LYS A 86 4.96 32.69 8.32
N ASN A 87 5.75 32.52 9.38
CA ASN A 87 6.98 33.28 9.55
C ASN A 87 8.25 32.50 9.18
N TYR A 88 8.18 31.18 9.07
CA TYR A 88 9.33 30.31 8.84
C TYR A 88 9.20 29.52 7.54
N ALA A 89 10.30 29.39 6.80
CA ALA A 89 10.32 28.73 5.50
C ALA A 89 10.00 27.23 5.58
N VAL A 90 10.67 26.51 6.49
CA VAL A 90 10.45 25.06 6.70
C VAL A 90 9.02 24.79 7.15
N ASP A 91 8.55 25.53 8.15
CA ASP A 91 7.21 25.36 8.69
C ASP A 91 6.14 25.60 7.61
N GLY A 92 6.33 26.65 6.81
CA GLY A 92 5.41 27.01 5.74
C GLY A 92 5.36 25.98 4.62
N VAL A 93 6.50 25.51 4.15
CA VAL A 93 6.54 24.55 3.04
C VAL A 93 6.01 23.17 3.47
N LEU A 94 6.34 22.71 4.69
CA LEU A 94 5.82 21.46 5.23
C LEU A 94 4.31 21.51 5.51
N HIS A 95 3.79 22.70 5.85
CA HIS A 95 2.35 22.89 5.95
C HIS A 95 1.66 22.61 4.61
N TYR A 96 2.15 23.16 3.49
CA TYR A 96 1.59 22.87 2.17
C TYR A 96 1.76 21.40 1.76
N SER A 97 2.94 20.84 2.01
CA SER A 97 3.25 19.45 1.72
C SER A 97 2.24 18.48 2.34
N LYS A 98 1.83 18.71 3.59
CA LYS A 98 0.81 17.92 4.30
C LYS A 98 -0.53 17.84 3.56
N TYR A 99 -0.91 18.88 2.82
CA TYR A 99 -2.16 18.88 2.04
C TYR A 99 -1.98 18.22 0.68
N LEU A 100 -0.87 18.52 0.00
CA LEU A 100 -0.56 18.01 -1.34
C LEU A 100 -0.19 16.52 -1.33
N SER A 101 0.47 16.02 -0.27
CA SER A 101 0.89 14.62 -0.15
C SER A 101 -0.27 13.63 -0.06
N LYS A 102 -1.50 14.10 0.07
CA LYS A 102 -2.70 13.26 -0.06
C LYS A 102 -2.91 12.74 -1.49
N GLU A 103 -2.35 13.41 -2.49
CA GLU A 103 -2.52 13.07 -3.90
C GLU A 103 -1.20 12.93 -4.67
N PHE A 104 -0.14 13.65 -4.25
CA PHE A 104 1.13 13.74 -4.95
C PHE A 104 2.28 13.31 -4.05
N ASP A 105 3.38 12.86 -4.66
CA ASP A 105 4.67 12.87 -3.99
C ASP A 105 5.19 14.31 -4.03
N VAL A 106 5.55 14.88 -2.89
CA VAL A 106 5.86 16.30 -2.75
C VAL A 106 7.32 16.50 -2.39
N ILE A 107 8.04 17.23 -3.24
CA ILE A 107 9.34 17.78 -2.89
C ILE A 107 9.13 19.19 -2.39
N SER A 108 9.57 19.49 -1.17
CA SER A 108 9.36 20.75 -0.50
C SER A 108 10.69 21.47 -0.33
N ILE A 109 10.81 22.69 -0.85
CA ILE A 109 12.04 23.50 -0.80
C ILE A 109 11.82 24.68 0.14
N ALA A 110 12.51 24.67 1.27
CA ALA A 110 12.57 25.83 2.18
C ALA A 110 13.85 26.62 1.94
N VAL A 111 13.74 27.91 1.63
CA VAL A 111 14.89 28.78 1.40
C VAL A 111 14.78 30.03 2.26
N SER A 112 15.87 30.42 2.90
CA SER A 112 15.96 31.68 3.64
C SER A 112 17.33 32.33 3.49
N GLY A 113 17.38 33.65 3.47
CA GLY A 113 18.58 34.43 3.20
C GLY A 113 18.41 35.31 1.96
N SER A 114 19.27 36.28 1.74
CA SER A 114 19.16 37.29 0.68
C SER A 114 20.38 37.39 -0.22
N LYS A 115 21.34 36.53 -0.08
CA LYS A 115 22.56 36.44 -0.90
C LYS A 115 22.79 35.00 -1.31
N GLU A 116 23.15 34.78 -2.57
CA GLU A 116 23.34 33.44 -3.17
C GLU A 116 24.31 32.57 -2.36
N ASN A 117 25.42 33.14 -1.92
CA ASN A 117 26.44 32.45 -1.13
C ASN A 117 26.09 32.37 0.38
N ASP A 118 24.93 32.83 0.79
CA ASP A 118 24.51 32.88 2.19
C ASP A 118 23.02 32.53 2.33
N LEU A 119 22.63 31.42 1.76
CA LEU A 119 21.29 30.83 1.90
C LEU A 119 21.29 29.71 2.93
N SER A 120 20.22 29.58 3.68
CA SER A 120 19.85 28.33 4.32
C SER A 120 18.80 27.65 3.47
N VAL A 121 19.06 26.41 3.09
CA VAL A 121 18.18 25.61 2.22
C VAL A 121 17.94 24.27 2.89
N THR A 122 16.71 23.81 2.83
CA THR A 122 16.36 22.43 3.21
C THR A 122 15.32 21.89 2.24
N ASN A 123 15.64 20.78 1.60
CA ASN A 123 14.74 20.08 0.71
C ASN A 123 14.20 18.84 1.42
N PHE A 124 12.89 18.67 1.38
CA PHE A 124 12.19 17.53 1.96
C PHE A 124 11.51 16.74 0.86
N LEU A 125 11.48 15.43 1.02
CA LEU A 125 10.60 14.53 0.29
C LEU A 125 9.49 14.06 1.22
N GLN A 126 8.26 14.24 0.81
CA GLN A 126 7.08 13.66 1.43
C GLN A 126 6.29 12.95 0.35
N THR A 127 6.38 11.63 0.32
CA THR A 127 5.55 10.83 -0.59
C THR A 127 4.11 10.78 -0.08
N LYS A 128 3.16 10.35 -0.90
CA LYS A 128 1.75 10.13 -0.48
C LYS A 128 1.62 9.31 0.81
N LYS A 129 2.68 8.64 1.21
CA LYS A 129 2.72 7.56 2.19
C LYS A 129 3.64 7.81 3.38
N ASN A 130 4.53 8.76 3.28
CA ASN A 130 5.59 8.96 4.26
C ASN A 130 5.46 10.26 5.03
N LYS A 131 6.03 10.26 6.23
CA LYS A 131 6.43 11.53 6.85
C LYS A 131 7.55 12.14 6.01
N HIS A 132 7.63 13.48 6.03
CA HIS A 132 8.70 14.20 5.34
C HIS A 132 10.08 13.75 5.84
N GLU A 133 11.01 13.56 4.92
CA GLU A 133 12.43 13.33 5.19
C GLU A 133 13.29 14.40 4.50
N ILE A 134 14.42 14.78 5.10
CA ILE A 134 15.37 15.68 4.48
C ILE A 134 16.16 14.91 3.42
N ILE A 135 16.18 15.43 2.19
CA ILE A 135 16.89 14.82 1.06
C ILE A 135 18.14 15.59 0.64
N SER A 136 18.20 16.90 0.89
CA SER A 136 19.34 17.75 0.59
C SER A 136 19.26 19.07 1.36
N SER A 137 20.41 19.76 1.50
CA SER A 137 20.53 21.11 2.08
C SER A 137 21.10 22.11 1.07
N GLU A 138 21.05 21.80 -0.23
CA GLU A 138 21.53 22.62 -1.32
C GLU A 138 20.39 23.16 -2.15
N LEU A 139 20.57 24.36 -2.75
CA LEU A 139 19.59 24.87 -3.72
C LEU A 139 19.82 24.19 -5.08
N LEU A 140 19.02 23.18 -5.34
CA LEU A 140 19.07 22.36 -6.54
C LEU A 140 17.99 22.81 -7.55
N ASN A 141 18.23 22.53 -8.84
CA ASN A 141 17.22 22.68 -9.87
C ASN A 141 16.19 21.51 -9.81
N PRO A 142 15.03 21.65 -10.42
CA PRO A 142 13.98 20.64 -10.37
C PRO A 142 14.39 19.26 -10.90
N SER A 143 15.27 19.19 -11.90
CA SER A 143 15.72 17.91 -12.47
C SER A 143 16.66 17.18 -11.52
N ASP A 144 17.59 17.88 -10.86
CA ASP A 144 18.47 17.28 -9.86
C ASP A 144 17.66 16.78 -8.65
N LEU A 145 16.64 17.52 -8.25
CA LEU A 145 15.71 17.08 -7.19
C LEU A 145 14.92 15.84 -7.59
N TYR A 146 14.53 15.75 -8.86
CA TYR A 146 13.87 14.57 -9.38
C TYR A 146 14.81 13.35 -9.43
N GLU A 147 16.07 13.50 -9.79
CA GLU A 147 17.07 12.44 -9.72
C GLU A 147 17.29 11.95 -8.28
N LEU A 148 17.33 12.86 -7.30
CA LEU A 148 17.36 12.49 -5.88
C LEU A 148 16.11 11.70 -5.46
N TYR A 149 14.92 12.11 -5.90
CA TYR A 149 13.67 11.37 -5.67
C TYR A 149 13.75 9.96 -6.26
N LEU A 150 14.19 9.82 -7.53
CA LEU A 150 14.36 8.51 -8.16
C LEU A 150 15.35 7.63 -7.40
N SER A 151 16.48 8.19 -6.98
CA SER A 151 17.50 7.44 -6.23
C SER A 151 16.96 6.89 -4.92
N LYS A 152 16.11 7.65 -4.24
CA LYS A 152 15.48 7.25 -2.97
C LYS A 152 14.41 6.17 -3.19
N THR A 153 13.52 6.37 -4.16
CA THR A 153 12.43 5.43 -4.45
C THR A 153 12.93 4.13 -5.09
N SER A 154 13.87 4.22 -6.03
CA SER A 154 14.46 3.05 -6.69
C SER A 154 15.30 2.19 -5.73
N LYS A 155 16.02 2.83 -4.80
CA LYS A 155 16.78 2.09 -3.79
C LYS A 155 15.87 1.28 -2.88
N ALA A 156 14.77 1.86 -2.42
CA ALA A 156 13.80 1.16 -1.59
C ALA A 156 13.15 -0.02 -2.31
N ASP A 157 12.76 0.14 -3.57
CA ASP A 157 12.21 -0.95 -4.39
C ASP A 157 13.27 -2.03 -4.67
N PHE A 158 14.53 -1.65 -4.88
CA PHE A 158 15.62 -2.60 -5.06
C PHE A 158 15.90 -3.40 -3.79
N GLU A 159 15.95 -2.75 -2.63
CA GLU A 159 16.12 -3.41 -1.32
C GLU A 159 14.97 -4.38 -1.04
N LEU A 160 13.71 -3.99 -1.32
CA LEU A 160 12.54 -4.84 -1.18
C LEU A 160 12.62 -6.07 -2.09
N ASN A 161 12.96 -5.88 -3.35
CA ASN A 161 13.06 -6.97 -4.32
C ASN A 161 14.16 -7.97 -3.92
N ASN A 162 15.30 -7.47 -3.46
CA ASN A 162 16.39 -8.32 -2.96
C ASN A 162 15.97 -9.09 -1.70
N PHE A 163 15.34 -8.41 -0.74
CA PHE A 163 14.80 -9.08 0.46
C PHE A 163 13.82 -10.19 0.09
N THR A 164 12.87 -9.89 -0.79
CA THR A 164 11.83 -10.83 -1.22
C THR A 164 12.43 -12.05 -1.92
N LYS A 165 13.41 -11.82 -2.81
CA LYS A 165 14.12 -12.87 -3.51
C LYS A 165 14.90 -13.76 -2.54
N ASN A 166 15.74 -13.17 -1.69
CA ASN A 166 16.56 -13.89 -0.73
C ASN A 166 15.71 -14.70 0.27
N LEU A 167 14.60 -14.11 0.74
CA LEU A 167 13.65 -14.82 1.61
C LEU A 167 13.05 -16.03 0.90
N ASN A 168 12.64 -15.89 -0.37
CA ASN A 168 12.10 -17.00 -1.12
C ASN A 168 13.12 -18.11 -1.40
N GLU A 169 14.37 -17.74 -1.74
CA GLU A 169 15.50 -18.68 -1.91
C GLU A 169 15.79 -19.41 -0.60
N LYS A 170 15.89 -18.69 0.53
CA LYS A 170 16.08 -19.27 1.86
C LYS A 170 15.00 -20.32 2.21
N LEU A 171 13.74 -20.00 1.92
CA LEU A 171 12.63 -20.94 2.18
C LEU A 171 12.62 -22.13 1.18
N HIS A 172 13.16 -21.91 -0.02
CA HIS A 172 13.34 -22.96 -1.01
C HIS A 172 14.41 -23.98 -0.57
N ASP A 173 15.54 -23.48 -0.12
CA ASP A 173 16.68 -24.30 0.31
C ASP A 173 16.31 -25.20 1.51
N GLU A 174 15.30 -24.81 2.28
CA GLU A 174 14.75 -25.57 3.38
C GLU A 174 13.59 -26.50 2.96
N ASP A 175 13.46 -26.82 1.69
CA ASP A 175 12.40 -27.69 1.12
C ASP A 175 10.95 -27.24 1.40
N ILE A 176 10.72 -25.96 1.71
CA ILE A 176 9.36 -25.45 1.89
C ILE A 176 8.74 -25.24 0.50
N LYS A 177 7.61 -25.93 0.25
CA LYS A 177 6.88 -25.87 -1.01
C LYS A 177 6.36 -24.47 -1.30
N GLU A 178 6.27 -24.09 -2.58
CA GLU A 178 5.89 -22.76 -3.05
C GLU A 178 4.58 -22.24 -2.44
N ASP A 179 3.52 -23.06 -2.46
CA ASP A 179 2.22 -22.76 -1.87
C ASP A 179 2.30 -22.53 -0.35
N LYS A 180 3.16 -23.27 0.32
CA LYS A 180 3.38 -23.20 1.77
C LYS A 180 4.26 -22.01 2.20
N ARG A 181 5.18 -21.55 1.33
CA ARG A 181 5.98 -20.34 1.61
C ARG A 181 5.09 -19.12 1.78
N CYS A 182 4.11 -18.96 0.89
CA CYS A 182 3.17 -17.85 0.96
C CYS A 182 2.33 -17.89 2.24
N LEU A 183 1.84 -19.06 2.64
CA LEU A 183 1.12 -19.23 3.90
C LEU A 183 2.00 -18.92 5.11
N LEU A 184 3.24 -19.43 5.14
CA LEU A 184 4.17 -19.21 6.24
C LEU A 184 4.43 -17.70 6.45
N VAL A 185 4.80 -17.00 5.38
CA VAL A 185 5.11 -15.58 5.45
C VAL A 185 3.88 -14.76 5.83
N SER A 186 2.72 -15.06 5.24
CA SER A 186 1.44 -14.41 5.61
C SER A 186 1.09 -14.65 7.07
N GLY A 187 1.25 -15.88 7.54
CA GLY A 187 1.01 -16.23 8.95
C GLY A 187 1.94 -15.49 9.90
N ILE A 188 3.22 -15.37 9.58
CA ILE A 188 4.18 -14.57 10.37
C ILE A 188 3.75 -13.10 10.41
N LEU A 189 3.40 -12.52 9.26
CA LEU A 189 2.97 -11.12 9.19
C LEU A 189 1.71 -10.83 10.01
N ILE A 190 0.74 -11.74 9.99
CA ILE A 190 -0.46 -11.62 10.82
C ILE A 190 -0.11 -11.79 12.31
N ALA A 191 0.68 -12.81 12.66
CA ALA A 191 1.07 -13.03 14.05
C ALA A 191 1.87 -11.87 14.64
N LEU A 192 2.68 -11.18 13.83
CA LEU A 192 3.42 -9.99 14.24
C LEU A 192 2.54 -8.76 14.52
N GLN A 193 1.28 -8.74 14.09
CA GLN A 193 0.32 -7.72 14.50
C GLN A 193 -0.20 -7.96 15.93
N ASN A 194 -0.12 -9.20 16.42
CA ASN A 194 -0.57 -9.58 17.76
C ASN A 194 0.44 -9.18 18.82
N LYS A 195 0.12 -8.15 19.60
CA LYS A 195 1.00 -7.62 20.66
C LYS A 195 1.42 -8.64 21.73
N PRO A 196 0.53 -9.55 22.22
CA PRO A 196 0.94 -10.63 23.10
C PRO A 196 2.01 -11.53 22.46
N PHE A 197 1.79 -12.00 21.24
CA PHE A 197 2.73 -12.87 20.53
C PHE A 197 4.10 -12.22 20.35
N THR A 198 4.16 -10.96 19.90
CA THR A 198 5.43 -10.25 19.66
C THR A 198 6.30 -10.11 20.91
N LYS A 199 5.71 -10.15 22.10
CA LYS A 199 6.45 -10.07 23.36
C LYS A 199 7.07 -11.40 23.80
N ILE A 200 6.47 -12.53 23.40
CA ILE A 200 6.79 -13.83 24.02
C ILE A 200 7.30 -14.89 23.03
N TYR A 201 7.26 -14.65 21.69
CA TYR A 201 7.62 -15.70 20.71
C TYR A 201 9.06 -16.23 20.89
N LYS A 202 9.99 -15.40 21.40
CA LYS A 202 11.37 -15.80 21.71
C LYS A 202 11.48 -16.68 22.95
N ASP A 203 10.51 -16.62 23.85
CA ASP A 203 10.57 -17.31 25.17
C ASP A 203 10.08 -18.75 25.12
N HIS A 204 9.42 -19.15 24.02
CA HIS A 204 8.92 -20.53 23.86
C HIS A 204 10.08 -21.54 23.81
N LYS A 205 10.05 -22.52 24.68
CA LYS A 205 11.15 -23.51 24.83
C LYS A 205 11.24 -24.51 23.66
N THR A 206 10.14 -24.75 22.97
CA THR A 206 10.08 -25.70 21.85
C THR A 206 9.42 -25.08 20.62
N THR A 207 9.76 -25.56 19.44
CA THR A 207 9.16 -25.13 18.17
C THR A 207 7.64 -25.37 18.15
N ASN A 208 7.19 -26.47 18.74
CA ASN A 208 5.76 -26.80 18.82
C ASN A 208 4.98 -25.75 19.65
N LEU A 209 5.53 -25.31 20.79
CA LEU A 209 4.93 -24.24 21.60
C LEU A 209 4.91 -22.91 20.84
N LEU A 210 5.99 -22.60 20.12
CA LEU A 210 6.07 -21.42 19.27
C LEU A 210 5.00 -21.42 18.18
N PHE A 211 4.84 -22.53 17.45
CA PHE A 211 3.81 -22.65 16.41
C PHE A 211 2.38 -22.63 16.97
N ASN A 212 2.14 -23.24 18.13
CA ASN A 212 0.84 -23.15 18.77
C ASN A 212 0.50 -21.70 19.13
N SER A 213 1.45 -20.97 19.69
CA SER A 213 1.29 -19.55 20.02
C SER A 213 1.09 -18.70 18.75
N MET A 214 1.86 -18.97 17.69
CA MET A 214 1.73 -18.26 16.41
C MET A 214 0.37 -18.51 15.75
N ILE A 215 -0.09 -19.77 15.69
CA ILE A 215 -1.40 -20.13 15.13
C ILE A 215 -2.53 -19.48 15.95
N ALA A 216 -2.40 -19.46 17.28
CA ALA A 216 -3.38 -18.79 18.15
C ALA A 216 -3.42 -17.28 17.86
N ALA A 217 -2.26 -16.63 17.72
CA ALA A 217 -2.14 -15.23 17.36
C ALA A 217 -2.74 -14.92 15.97
N ILE A 218 -2.50 -15.78 14.97
CA ILE A 218 -3.09 -15.64 13.64
C ILE A 218 -4.62 -15.67 13.72
N VAL A 219 -5.17 -16.64 14.44
CA VAL A 219 -6.63 -16.77 14.59
C VAL A 219 -7.23 -15.59 15.34
N ASP A 220 -6.55 -15.11 16.38
CA ASP A 220 -6.98 -13.95 17.16
C ASP A 220 -7.03 -12.67 16.29
N GLU A 221 -5.98 -12.42 15.51
CA GLU A 221 -5.92 -11.24 14.65
C GLU A 221 -6.86 -11.30 13.45
N LEU A 222 -7.08 -12.49 12.87
CA LEU A 222 -8.00 -12.63 11.73
C LEU A 222 -9.47 -12.58 12.16
N ASP A 223 -9.76 -12.85 13.43
CA ASP A 223 -11.12 -12.91 14.01
C ASP A 223 -12.14 -13.61 13.06
N PRO A 224 -11.88 -14.86 12.66
CA PRO A 224 -12.67 -15.54 11.66
C PRO A 224 -14.03 -15.95 12.21
N LYS A 225 -14.99 -16.10 11.30
CA LYS A 225 -16.28 -16.72 11.65
C LYS A 225 -16.09 -18.11 12.25
N PRO A 226 -16.97 -18.54 13.20
CA PRO A 226 -16.83 -19.85 13.87
C PRO A 226 -16.63 -21.01 12.91
N GLU A 227 -17.34 -21.04 11.79
CA GLU A 227 -17.31 -22.10 10.78
C GLU A 227 -15.97 -22.19 10.01
N THR A 228 -15.19 -21.10 9.95
CA THR A 228 -13.91 -21.04 9.24
C THR A 228 -12.69 -21.10 10.15
N LYS A 229 -12.89 -20.99 11.46
CA LYS A 229 -11.81 -20.97 12.44
C LYS A 229 -10.92 -22.20 12.40
N GLU A 230 -11.50 -23.40 12.34
CA GLU A 230 -10.75 -24.64 12.28
C GLU A 230 -10.05 -24.83 10.91
N ILE A 231 -10.61 -24.28 9.84
CA ILE A 231 -10.00 -24.28 8.51
C ILE A 231 -8.71 -23.48 8.53
N ILE A 232 -8.74 -22.27 9.10
CA ILE A 232 -7.55 -21.43 9.22
C ILE A 232 -6.49 -22.09 10.06
N LYS A 233 -6.82 -22.65 11.23
CA LYS A 233 -5.85 -23.39 12.05
C LYS A 233 -5.17 -24.51 11.28
N LYS A 234 -5.95 -25.38 10.63
CA LYS A 234 -5.44 -26.52 9.87
C LYS A 234 -4.51 -26.10 8.73
N SER A 235 -4.76 -24.96 8.10
CA SER A 235 -3.89 -24.45 7.02
C SER A 235 -2.50 -24.07 7.50
N PHE A 236 -2.31 -23.82 8.81
CA PHE A 236 -0.99 -23.54 9.38
C PHE A 236 -0.37 -24.74 10.14
N GLU A 237 -1.12 -25.79 10.44
CA GLU A 237 -0.60 -26.93 11.24
C GLU A 237 0.54 -27.70 10.57
N TRP A 238 0.66 -27.66 9.23
CA TRP A 238 1.73 -28.33 8.50
C TRP A 238 3.13 -27.93 8.98
N MET A 239 3.30 -26.68 9.50
CA MET A 239 4.57 -26.19 10.03
C MET A 239 5.12 -27.07 11.15
N LYS A 240 4.22 -27.63 11.98
CA LYS A 240 4.58 -28.54 13.09
C LYS A 240 5.14 -29.89 12.62
N PHE A 241 4.91 -30.25 11.37
CA PHE A 241 5.31 -31.53 10.77
C PHE A 241 6.42 -31.35 9.74
N HIS A 242 6.75 -30.11 9.37
CA HIS A 242 7.84 -29.85 8.44
C HIS A 242 9.19 -30.11 9.10
N LYS A 243 10.07 -30.90 8.43
CA LYS A 243 11.31 -31.42 9.00
C LYS A 243 12.16 -30.31 9.63
N VAL A 244 12.48 -29.27 8.87
CA VAL A 244 13.36 -28.18 9.32
C VAL A 244 12.63 -27.28 10.31
N LEU A 245 11.43 -26.80 9.98
CA LEU A 245 10.68 -25.87 10.85
C LEU A 245 10.42 -26.47 12.23
N ASN A 246 10.18 -27.79 12.32
CA ASN A 246 9.94 -28.45 13.60
C ASN A 246 11.22 -28.72 14.40
N SER A 247 12.34 -28.98 13.74
CA SER A 247 13.60 -29.36 14.40
C SER A 247 14.49 -28.18 14.75
N ASP A 248 14.44 -27.07 13.99
CA ASP A 248 15.28 -25.89 14.20
C ASP A 248 14.47 -24.68 14.66
N ARG A 249 14.39 -24.56 15.99
CA ARG A 249 13.75 -23.40 16.63
C ARG A 249 14.46 -22.10 16.30
N SER A 250 15.78 -22.12 16.21
CA SER A 250 16.58 -20.92 15.96
C SER A 250 16.32 -20.39 14.56
N PHE A 251 16.20 -21.28 13.57
CA PHE A 251 15.81 -20.92 12.22
C PHE A 251 14.45 -20.18 12.20
N VAL A 252 13.44 -20.72 12.90
CA VAL A 252 12.09 -20.13 12.93
C VAL A 252 12.12 -18.76 13.59
N ILE A 253 12.84 -18.58 14.71
CA ILE A 253 12.96 -17.29 15.39
C ILE A 253 13.68 -16.29 14.49
N ASN A 254 14.80 -16.67 13.90
CA ASN A 254 15.55 -15.81 12.99
C ASN A 254 14.72 -15.39 11.77
N LEU A 255 13.88 -16.30 11.25
CA LEU A 255 12.94 -15.98 10.16
C LEU A 255 11.89 -14.93 10.59
N ILE A 256 11.33 -15.09 11.78
CA ILE A 256 10.37 -14.11 12.33
C ILE A 256 11.06 -12.76 12.56
N ASP A 257 12.27 -12.76 13.13
CA ASP A 257 13.06 -11.55 13.36
C ASP A 257 13.39 -10.82 12.06
N GLU A 258 13.87 -11.55 11.06
CA GLU A 258 14.24 -11.00 9.75
C GLU A 258 13.05 -10.33 9.06
N ILE A 259 11.88 -10.99 9.07
CA ILE A 259 10.64 -10.41 8.54
C ILE A 259 10.23 -9.18 9.35
N ASN A 260 10.25 -9.26 10.68
CA ASN A 260 9.87 -8.16 11.56
C ASN A 260 10.78 -6.94 11.39
N GLU A 261 12.09 -7.12 11.32
CA GLU A 261 13.05 -6.03 11.16
C GLU A 261 12.93 -5.38 9.78
N SER A 262 12.83 -6.17 8.72
CA SER A 262 12.66 -5.66 7.37
C SER A 262 11.37 -4.85 7.23
N PHE A 263 10.27 -5.34 7.81
CA PHE A 263 9.01 -4.62 7.83
C PHE A 263 9.08 -3.34 8.68
N ASN A 264 9.62 -3.40 9.89
CA ASN A 264 9.71 -2.23 10.77
C ASN A 264 10.62 -1.13 10.21
N ASN A 265 11.75 -1.49 9.56
CA ASN A 265 12.65 -0.52 8.94
C ASN A 265 12.01 0.14 7.72
N TYR A 266 11.24 -0.62 6.95
CA TYR A 266 10.54 -0.09 5.78
C TYR A 266 9.33 0.76 6.18
N ILE A 267 8.53 0.32 7.17
CA ILE A 267 7.37 1.05 7.69
C ILE A 267 7.75 2.41 8.29
N LYS A 268 8.93 2.55 8.87
CA LYS A 268 9.42 3.86 9.35
C LYS A 268 9.55 4.88 8.23
N ASN A 269 9.75 4.44 7.00
CA ASN A 269 10.03 5.28 5.84
C ASN A 269 8.92 5.27 4.78
N HIS A 270 7.95 4.35 4.86
CA HIS A 270 6.90 4.16 3.83
C HIS A 270 5.59 3.75 4.49
N GLU A 271 4.43 4.02 3.87
CA GLU A 271 3.18 3.45 4.38
C GLU A 271 3.19 1.93 4.34
N TYR A 272 2.79 1.31 5.43
CA TYR A 272 2.69 -0.14 5.61
C TYR A 272 2.02 -0.86 4.43
N PHE A 273 0.95 -0.29 3.91
CA PHE A 273 0.15 -0.85 2.83
C PHE A 273 0.90 -1.09 1.53
N ASP A 274 1.75 -0.14 1.12
CA ASP A 274 2.45 -0.27 -0.16
C ASP A 274 3.56 -1.28 -0.11
N PHE A 275 4.27 -1.31 1.02
CA PHE A 275 5.32 -2.30 1.22
C PHE A 275 4.74 -3.70 1.16
N VAL A 276 3.68 -3.95 1.93
CA VAL A 276 3.07 -5.28 1.99
C VAL A 276 2.51 -5.68 0.64
N SER A 277 1.86 -4.75 -0.08
CA SER A 277 1.39 -5.03 -1.45
C SER A 277 2.51 -5.39 -2.40
N LYS A 278 3.59 -4.59 -2.43
CA LYS A 278 4.75 -4.85 -3.29
C LYS A 278 5.46 -6.14 -2.88
N PHE A 279 5.72 -6.31 -1.59
CA PHE A 279 6.29 -7.54 -1.05
C PHE A 279 5.47 -8.76 -1.43
N TYR A 280 4.16 -8.71 -1.23
CA TYR A 280 3.26 -9.81 -1.53
C TYR A 280 3.27 -10.17 -3.01
N VAL A 281 3.16 -9.19 -3.90
CA VAL A 281 3.20 -9.40 -5.36
C VAL A 281 4.54 -10.00 -5.78
N GLU A 282 5.65 -9.46 -5.32
CA GLU A 282 6.98 -9.95 -5.67
C GLU A 282 7.24 -11.33 -5.05
N PHE A 283 6.88 -11.54 -3.79
CA PHE A 283 7.05 -12.83 -3.13
C PHE A 283 6.24 -13.93 -3.82
N PHE A 284 4.98 -13.66 -4.16
CA PHE A 284 4.16 -14.59 -4.92
C PHE A 284 4.71 -14.83 -6.33
N ARG A 285 5.26 -13.83 -6.98
CA ARG A 285 5.88 -13.98 -8.30
C ARG A 285 7.07 -14.94 -8.25
N TYR A 286 7.90 -14.85 -7.22
CA TYR A 286 9.03 -15.77 -7.02
C TYR A 286 8.61 -17.13 -6.49
N ALA A 287 7.60 -17.21 -5.64
CA ALA A 287 7.09 -18.43 -5.05
C ALA A 287 6.20 -19.21 -6.01
N SER A 288 5.61 -18.57 -7.01
CA SER A 288 4.67 -19.19 -7.92
C SER A 288 5.30 -19.43 -9.30
N ASN A 289 5.98 -20.54 -9.47
CA ASN A 289 5.94 -21.21 -10.79
C ASN A 289 4.50 -21.75 -10.97
N ALA A 290 3.53 -20.85 -10.89
CA ALA A 290 2.08 -21.07 -10.72
C ALA A 290 1.40 -21.95 -11.80
N LYS A 291 2.16 -22.50 -12.74
CA LYS A 291 1.65 -23.42 -13.77
C LYS A 291 1.09 -24.73 -13.20
N SER A 292 1.53 -25.15 -12.03
CA SER A 292 1.10 -26.44 -11.45
C SER A 292 -0.27 -26.37 -10.76
N LEU A 293 -0.69 -25.21 -10.26
CA LEU A 293 -1.96 -25.02 -9.53
C LEU A 293 -3.03 -24.32 -10.36
N GLY A 294 -2.72 -23.82 -11.57
CA GLY A 294 -3.66 -23.03 -12.39
C GLY A 294 -3.98 -21.66 -11.77
N ILE A 295 -3.17 -21.20 -10.83
CA ILE A 295 -3.34 -19.94 -10.16
C ILE A 295 -2.54 -18.89 -10.92
N VAL A 296 -3.22 -17.88 -11.45
CA VAL A 296 -2.61 -16.73 -12.07
C VAL A 296 -2.90 -15.50 -11.21
N LEU A 297 -1.83 -14.93 -10.65
CA LEU A 297 -1.96 -13.68 -9.92
C LEU A 297 -2.31 -12.57 -10.89
N THR A 298 -3.35 -11.81 -10.57
CA THR A 298 -3.70 -10.63 -11.33
C THR A 298 -2.72 -9.50 -11.01
N PRO A 299 -1.97 -9.00 -12.03
CA PRO A 299 -1.06 -7.87 -11.80
C PRO A 299 -1.83 -6.63 -11.29
N PRO A 300 -1.26 -5.85 -10.35
CA PRO A 300 -1.95 -4.70 -9.75
C PRO A 300 -2.50 -3.70 -10.76
N HIS A 301 -1.74 -3.35 -11.80
CA HIS A 301 -2.17 -2.42 -12.85
C HIS A 301 -3.38 -2.95 -13.67
N ILE A 302 -3.49 -4.27 -13.82
CA ILE A 302 -4.66 -4.89 -14.45
C ILE A 302 -5.87 -4.80 -13.51
N ALA A 303 -5.69 -5.04 -12.22
CA ALA A 303 -6.77 -4.91 -11.25
C ALA A 303 -7.26 -3.44 -11.14
N GLU A 304 -6.37 -2.46 -11.24
CA GLU A 304 -6.72 -1.03 -11.31
C GLU A 304 -7.50 -0.71 -12.58
N LEU A 305 -7.04 -1.16 -13.75
CA LEU A 305 -7.74 -0.98 -15.03
C LEU A 305 -9.16 -1.55 -14.98
N PHE A 306 -9.35 -2.72 -14.35
CA PHE A 306 -10.69 -3.31 -14.22
C PHE A 306 -11.60 -2.48 -13.31
N ASN A 307 -11.07 -1.86 -12.26
CA ASN A 307 -11.84 -0.93 -11.43
C ASN A 307 -12.27 0.33 -12.21
N ASP A 308 -11.40 0.85 -13.09
CA ASP A 308 -11.75 1.98 -13.96
C ASP A 308 -12.83 1.59 -14.97
N LEU A 309 -12.67 0.46 -15.67
CA LEU A 309 -13.64 -0.03 -16.65
C LEU A 309 -15.00 -0.36 -16.05
N ALA A 310 -15.03 -0.87 -14.81
CA ALA A 310 -16.24 -1.17 -14.06
C ALA A 310 -16.87 0.07 -13.39
N GLU A 311 -16.28 1.25 -13.57
CA GLU A 311 -16.69 2.51 -12.94
C GLU A 311 -16.83 2.39 -11.41
N THR A 312 -15.98 1.59 -10.79
CA THR A 312 -15.99 1.36 -9.34
C THR A 312 -15.91 2.69 -8.61
N ASN A 313 -16.73 2.90 -7.60
CA ASN A 313 -16.76 4.12 -6.82
C ASN A 313 -17.06 3.84 -5.35
N LYS A 314 -16.99 4.86 -4.50
CA LYS A 314 -17.16 4.72 -3.04
C LYS A 314 -18.48 4.05 -2.59
N ASN A 315 -19.48 4.00 -3.44
CA ASN A 315 -20.79 3.38 -3.13
C ASN A 315 -20.94 1.97 -3.70
N SER A 316 -20.02 1.53 -4.55
CA SER A 316 -20.00 0.19 -5.10
C SER A 316 -19.90 -0.86 -4.01
N VAL A 317 -20.53 -2.02 -4.23
CA VAL A 317 -20.28 -3.25 -3.48
C VAL A 317 -19.66 -4.25 -4.44
N VAL A 318 -18.41 -4.59 -4.21
CA VAL A 318 -17.59 -5.39 -5.13
C VAL A 318 -17.63 -6.85 -4.73
N LEU A 319 -17.92 -7.72 -5.69
CA LEU A 319 -17.91 -9.18 -5.57
C LEU A 319 -16.85 -9.78 -6.49
N ASP A 320 -15.99 -10.62 -5.93
CA ASP A 320 -15.17 -11.58 -6.68
C ASP A 320 -15.57 -13.01 -6.26
N ASN A 321 -16.20 -13.75 -7.18
CA ASN A 321 -16.71 -15.10 -6.90
C ASN A 321 -15.70 -16.23 -7.08
N CYS A 322 -14.45 -15.89 -7.37
CA CYS A 322 -13.29 -16.80 -7.42
C CYS A 322 -12.00 -16.05 -7.05
N CYS A 323 -12.01 -15.45 -5.85
CA CYS A 323 -11.09 -14.37 -5.51
C CYS A 323 -9.61 -14.78 -5.35
N GLY A 324 -9.30 -16.07 -5.30
CA GLY A 324 -7.93 -16.55 -5.15
C GLY A 324 -7.24 -15.91 -3.95
N THR A 325 -6.17 -15.18 -4.18
CA THR A 325 -5.45 -14.42 -3.14
C THR A 325 -6.07 -13.07 -2.76
N GLY A 326 -7.19 -12.68 -3.37
CA GLY A 326 -7.90 -11.45 -3.09
C GLY A 326 -7.33 -10.20 -3.78
N SER A 327 -6.52 -10.34 -4.83
CA SER A 327 -5.87 -9.20 -5.52
C SER A 327 -6.86 -8.17 -6.05
N PHE A 328 -7.97 -8.58 -6.67
CA PHE A 328 -9.04 -7.67 -7.11
C PHE A 328 -9.72 -6.97 -5.95
N LEU A 329 -9.95 -7.69 -4.85
CA LEU A 329 -10.64 -7.15 -3.67
C LEU A 329 -9.79 -6.07 -2.97
N VAL A 330 -8.48 -6.32 -2.80
CA VAL A 330 -7.54 -5.32 -2.27
C VAL A 330 -7.49 -4.10 -3.17
N SER A 331 -7.37 -4.29 -4.50
CA SER A 331 -7.35 -3.19 -5.47
C SER A 331 -8.64 -2.37 -5.41
N ALA A 332 -9.81 -3.03 -5.39
CA ALA A 332 -11.11 -2.37 -5.31
C ALA A 332 -11.27 -1.58 -4.00
N MET A 333 -10.89 -2.17 -2.86
CA MET A 333 -10.93 -1.50 -1.56
C MET A 333 -10.12 -0.21 -1.57
N ARG A 334 -8.88 -0.26 -2.03
CA ARG A 334 -7.98 0.90 -2.14
C ARG A 334 -8.55 1.98 -3.07
N TYR A 335 -9.04 1.55 -4.23
CA TYR A 335 -9.65 2.43 -5.23
C TYR A 335 -10.88 3.18 -4.66
N MET A 336 -11.76 2.47 -3.94
CA MET A 336 -12.95 3.04 -3.31
C MET A 336 -12.60 3.98 -2.15
N ILE A 337 -11.59 3.61 -1.32
CA ILE A 337 -11.10 4.45 -0.22
C ILE A 337 -10.51 5.76 -0.78
N LYS A 338 -9.72 5.70 -1.85
CA LYS A 338 -9.20 6.90 -2.53
C LYS A 338 -10.33 7.84 -2.95
N LYS A 339 -11.45 7.29 -3.45
CA LYS A 339 -12.64 8.05 -3.86
C LYS A 339 -13.55 8.47 -2.71
N SER A 340 -13.27 8.09 -1.47
CA SER A 340 -14.04 8.51 -0.29
C SER A 340 -13.68 9.91 0.23
N ASP A 341 -12.66 10.55 -0.36
CA ASP A 341 -12.19 11.91 -0.03
C ASP A 341 -11.82 12.07 1.47
N GLY A 342 -11.32 11.02 2.10
CA GLY A 342 -10.92 11.00 3.52
C GLY A 342 -12.08 10.90 4.51
N ASN A 343 -13.26 10.54 4.05
CA ASN A 343 -14.42 10.30 4.93
C ASN A 343 -14.26 8.99 5.69
N LYS A 344 -13.86 9.06 6.95
CA LYS A 344 -13.56 7.91 7.82
C LYS A 344 -14.75 6.95 8.02
N ALA A 345 -15.96 7.47 8.11
CA ALA A 345 -17.16 6.63 8.22
C ALA A 345 -17.39 5.82 6.94
N LYS A 346 -17.13 6.44 5.77
CA LYS A 346 -17.25 5.77 4.47
C LYS A 346 -16.14 4.76 4.27
N GLU A 347 -14.89 5.09 4.60
CA GLU A 347 -13.75 4.17 4.58
C GLU A 347 -14.04 2.92 5.41
N LYS A 348 -14.53 3.09 6.64
CA LYS A 348 -14.93 1.99 7.51
C LYS A 348 -16.03 1.12 6.88
N ASN A 349 -17.05 1.74 6.29
CA ASN A 349 -18.12 0.99 5.64
C ASN A 349 -17.64 0.21 4.42
N ILE A 350 -16.71 0.79 3.61
CA ILE A 350 -16.08 0.09 2.49
C ILE A 350 -15.38 -1.18 2.99
N LYS A 351 -14.53 -1.06 4.00
CA LYS A 351 -13.76 -2.15 4.59
C LYS A 351 -14.65 -3.25 5.19
N GLU A 352 -15.70 -2.87 5.93
CA GLU A 352 -16.52 -3.83 6.67
C GLU A 352 -17.63 -4.49 5.84
N LYS A 353 -18.12 -3.85 4.75
CA LYS A 353 -19.36 -4.28 4.10
C LYS A 353 -19.35 -4.30 2.58
N GLN A 354 -18.41 -3.60 1.93
CA GLN A 354 -18.53 -3.37 0.49
C GLN A 354 -17.56 -4.22 -0.35
N ILE A 355 -16.72 -5.03 0.29
CA ILE A 355 -15.77 -5.92 -0.38
C ILE A 355 -16.11 -7.36 -0.03
N VAL A 356 -16.38 -8.19 -1.03
CA VAL A 356 -16.87 -9.56 -0.85
C VAL A 356 -16.12 -10.51 -1.77
N GLY A 357 -15.60 -11.58 -1.19
CA GLY A 357 -14.89 -12.64 -1.91
C GLY A 357 -15.49 -14.02 -1.66
N ILE A 358 -15.39 -14.90 -2.65
CA ILE A 358 -15.72 -16.32 -2.54
C ILE A 358 -14.54 -17.12 -3.05
N GLU A 359 -14.08 -18.07 -2.24
CA GLU A 359 -12.98 -18.97 -2.59
C GLU A 359 -13.23 -20.37 -2.05
N LYS A 360 -13.00 -21.38 -2.88
CA LYS A 360 -13.24 -22.80 -2.53
C LYS A 360 -11.99 -23.57 -2.13
N GLU A 361 -10.81 -23.13 -2.57
CA GLU A 361 -9.55 -23.76 -2.25
C GLU A 361 -9.06 -23.27 -0.88
N GLN A 362 -8.82 -24.19 0.04
CA GLN A 362 -8.55 -23.88 1.45
C GLN A 362 -7.38 -22.90 1.63
N ASP A 363 -6.24 -23.19 1.02
CA ASP A 363 -5.04 -22.36 1.19
C ASP A 363 -5.21 -20.98 0.55
N MET A 364 -5.93 -20.88 -0.59
CA MET A 364 -6.26 -19.60 -1.23
C MET A 364 -7.24 -18.78 -0.39
N PHE A 365 -8.25 -19.42 0.20
CA PHE A 365 -9.16 -18.75 1.14
C PHE A 365 -8.40 -18.16 2.33
N VAL A 366 -7.47 -18.89 2.92
CA VAL A 366 -6.66 -18.39 4.05
C VAL A 366 -5.73 -17.28 3.60
N LEU A 367 -5.08 -17.43 2.43
CA LEU A 367 -4.23 -16.37 1.87
C LEU A 367 -5.00 -15.10 1.55
N SER A 368 -6.21 -15.19 0.97
CA SER A 368 -7.03 -14.02 0.72
C SER A 368 -7.47 -13.33 2.02
N THR A 369 -7.83 -14.11 3.04
CA THR A 369 -8.19 -13.58 4.36
C THR A 369 -6.99 -12.86 5.00
N CYS A 370 -5.80 -13.46 4.96
CA CYS A 370 -4.58 -12.81 5.43
C CYS A 370 -4.27 -11.54 4.63
N ASN A 371 -4.36 -11.60 3.30
CA ASN A 371 -4.08 -10.47 2.42
C ASN A 371 -5.01 -9.28 2.70
N MET A 372 -6.31 -9.52 2.83
CA MET A 372 -7.28 -8.49 3.18
C MET A 372 -6.96 -7.88 4.55
N LYS A 373 -6.68 -8.71 5.57
CA LYS A 373 -6.31 -8.24 6.92
C LYS A 373 -5.03 -7.42 6.92
N ILE A 374 -4.00 -7.86 6.19
CA ILE A 374 -2.74 -7.14 6.03
C ILE A 374 -2.98 -5.76 5.41
N HIS A 375 -3.97 -5.63 4.53
CA HIS A 375 -4.37 -4.37 3.92
C HIS A 375 -5.41 -3.58 4.76
N ASP A 376 -5.50 -3.87 6.06
CA ASP A 376 -6.37 -3.18 7.01
C ASP A 376 -7.87 -3.25 6.64
N ASP A 377 -8.27 -4.37 6.02
CA ASP A 377 -9.68 -4.71 5.91
C ASP A 377 -10.24 -4.97 7.31
N GLY A 378 -11.18 -4.14 7.72
CA GLY A 378 -11.66 -4.16 9.11
C GLY A 378 -12.45 -5.41 9.47
N LYS A 379 -13.05 -6.09 8.47
CA LYS A 379 -13.81 -7.32 8.66
C LYS A 379 -13.88 -8.07 7.34
N SER A 380 -13.06 -9.09 7.20
CA SER A 380 -12.98 -9.85 5.96
C SER A 380 -14.31 -10.54 5.63
N ASN A 381 -14.91 -10.18 4.49
CA ASN A 381 -16.09 -10.86 3.96
C ASN A 381 -15.69 -11.88 2.89
N ILE A 382 -14.70 -12.69 3.19
CA ILE A 382 -14.30 -13.83 2.37
C ILE A 382 -15.07 -15.05 2.83
N TYR A 383 -15.69 -15.75 1.88
CA TYR A 383 -16.49 -16.95 2.13
C TYR A 383 -15.80 -18.18 1.58
N TYR A 384 -15.73 -19.22 2.40
CA TYR A 384 -15.12 -20.52 2.04
C TYR A 384 -16.17 -21.48 1.52
N PHE A 385 -16.44 -21.44 0.22
CA PHE A 385 -17.26 -22.39 -0.50
C PHE A 385 -17.13 -22.23 -2.03
N SER A 386 -17.69 -23.14 -2.81
CA SER A 386 -17.79 -22.98 -4.26
C SER A 386 -18.83 -21.94 -4.62
N CYS A 387 -18.52 -21.00 -5.49
CA CYS A 387 -19.47 -19.99 -5.95
C CYS A 387 -20.71 -20.60 -6.65
N PHE A 388 -20.62 -21.86 -7.13
CA PHE A 388 -21.75 -22.56 -7.72
C PHE A 388 -22.69 -23.22 -6.70
N ASP A 389 -22.22 -23.38 -5.45
CA ASP A 389 -22.98 -23.99 -4.36
C ASP A 389 -23.61 -22.94 -3.40
N VAL A 390 -23.44 -21.67 -3.73
CA VAL A 390 -23.96 -20.55 -2.93
C VAL A 390 -25.47 -20.50 -3.00
N ASP A 391 -26.14 -20.44 -1.85
CA ASP A 391 -27.50 -19.93 -1.79
C ASP A 391 -27.48 -18.42 -2.03
N LYS A 392 -27.71 -18.05 -3.30
CA LYS A 392 -27.72 -16.66 -3.77
C LYS A 392 -28.70 -15.80 -2.99
N LYS A 393 -29.83 -16.34 -2.57
CA LYS A 393 -30.84 -15.59 -1.83
C LYS A 393 -30.33 -15.17 -0.45
N THR A 394 -29.63 -16.08 0.23
CA THR A 394 -29.02 -15.79 1.53
C THR A 394 -27.87 -14.80 1.41
N LEU A 395 -26.95 -15.01 0.45
CA LEU A 395 -25.83 -14.07 0.23
C LEU A 395 -26.34 -12.67 -0.18
N LEU A 396 -27.29 -12.59 -1.10
CA LEU A 396 -27.82 -11.32 -1.62
C LEU A 396 -28.76 -10.61 -0.66
N LYS A 397 -29.26 -11.29 0.39
CA LYS A 397 -30.06 -10.65 1.43
C LYS A 397 -29.23 -9.66 2.25
N ASP A 398 -28.00 -10.06 2.57
CA ASP A 398 -27.11 -9.29 3.44
C ASP A 398 -26.13 -8.43 2.64
N VAL A 399 -25.77 -8.88 1.43
CA VAL A 399 -24.84 -8.21 0.54
C VAL A 399 -25.50 -8.04 -0.82
N LYS A 400 -25.54 -6.81 -1.33
CA LYS A 400 -26.09 -6.47 -2.66
C LYS A 400 -24.97 -6.01 -3.57
N PRO A 401 -24.22 -6.92 -4.19
CA PRO A 401 -23.11 -6.55 -5.07
C PRO A 401 -23.61 -5.73 -6.26
N THR A 402 -22.87 -4.68 -6.61
CA THR A 402 -23.16 -3.80 -7.75
C THR A 402 -22.06 -3.87 -8.80
N VAL A 403 -20.89 -4.38 -8.45
CA VAL A 403 -19.73 -4.56 -9.34
C VAL A 403 -19.19 -5.97 -9.17
N GLY A 404 -18.98 -6.66 -10.30
CA GLY A 404 -18.30 -7.96 -10.34
C GLY A 404 -16.90 -7.81 -10.94
N LEU A 405 -15.90 -8.26 -10.20
CA LEU A 405 -14.52 -8.37 -10.68
C LEU A 405 -14.09 -9.83 -10.50
N LEU A 406 -13.52 -10.45 -11.53
CA LEU A 406 -13.06 -11.82 -11.42
C LEU A 406 -11.98 -12.16 -12.45
N ASN A 407 -11.11 -13.09 -12.07
CA ASN A 407 -10.17 -13.78 -12.95
C ASN A 407 -10.37 -15.28 -12.73
N PRO A 408 -11.24 -15.96 -13.50
CA PRO A 408 -11.61 -17.35 -13.26
C PRO A 408 -10.42 -18.30 -13.50
N PRO A 409 -10.41 -19.48 -12.86
CA PRO A 409 -9.35 -20.45 -13.06
C PRO A 409 -9.30 -20.92 -14.51
N PHE A 410 -8.10 -21.00 -15.09
CA PHE A 410 -7.89 -21.42 -16.47
C PHE A 410 -8.19 -22.91 -16.68
N LYS A 411 -8.70 -23.23 -17.87
CA LYS A 411 -8.95 -24.62 -18.26
C LYS A 411 -7.67 -25.48 -18.20
N PRO A 412 -7.71 -26.65 -17.55
CA PRO A 412 -6.67 -27.65 -17.72
C PRO A 412 -6.72 -28.26 -19.15
N PRO A 413 -5.60 -28.87 -19.64
CA PRO A 413 -5.57 -29.56 -20.92
C PRO A 413 -6.69 -30.60 -21.02
N LYS A 414 -7.25 -30.78 -22.24
CA LYS A 414 -8.46 -31.58 -22.57
C LYS A 414 -8.58 -32.98 -21.95
N LYS A 415 -7.50 -33.62 -21.53
CA LYS A 415 -7.51 -34.99 -20.93
C LYS A 415 -8.11 -35.06 -19.52
N GLN A 416 -8.37 -33.96 -18.84
CA GLN A 416 -8.92 -33.91 -17.45
C GLN A 416 -10.34 -33.35 -17.35
N MET A 417 -11.04 -33.19 -18.46
CA MET A 417 -12.25 -32.31 -18.56
C MET A 417 -13.59 -32.89 -18.03
N LYS A 418 -13.62 -34.06 -17.42
CA LYS A 418 -14.94 -34.72 -17.13
C LYS A 418 -15.82 -34.04 -16.06
N LYS A 419 -15.34 -32.99 -15.32
CA LYS A 419 -16.14 -32.30 -14.26
C LYS A 419 -15.76 -30.84 -13.97
N LYS A 420 -15.02 -30.11 -14.84
CA LYS A 420 -14.64 -28.72 -14.54
C LYS A 420 -15.52 -27.71 -15.29
N LYS A 421 -15.92 -26.69 -14.55
CA LYS A 421 -16.68 -25.56 -15.09
C LYS A 421 -15.83 -24.74 -16.06
N GLU A 422 -16.45 -24.19 -17.09
CA GLU A 422 -15.78 -23.31 -18.05
C GLU A 422 -15.66 -21.89 -17.48
N GLU A 423 -14.69 -21.10 -17.94
CA GLU A 423 -14.46 -19.72 -17.48
C GLU A 423 -15.72 -18.86 -17.61
N LEU A 424 -16.48 -19.02 -18.70
CA LEU A 424 -17.73 -18.32 -18.94
C LEU A 424 -18.81 -18.64 -17.88
N GLU A 425 -18.82 -19.87 -17.32
CA GLU A 425 -19.77 -20.23 -16.26
C GLU A 425 -19.52 -19.41 -14.99
N PHE A 426 -18.24 -19.09 -14.67
CA PHE A 426 -17.90 -18.20 -13.54
C PHE A 426 -18.38 -16.78 -13.78
N VAL A 427 -18.24 -16.25 -15.02
CA VAL A 427 -18.75 -14.93 -15.40
C VAL A 427 -20.27 -14.89 -15.27
N LEU A 428 -20.98 -15.87 -15.82
CA LEU A 428 -22.43 -15.94 -15.72
C LEU A 428 -22.91 -16.10 -14.26
N ASN A 429 -22.19 -16.88 -13.48
CA ASN A 429 -22.46 -17.02 -12.05
C ASN A 429 -22.27 -15.68 -11.33
N ASN A 430 -21.18 -14.94 -11.57
CA ASN A 430 -20.91 -13.63 -10.99
C ASN A 430 -22.02 -12.64 -11.36
N LEU A 431 -22.32 -12.49 -12.66
CA LEU A 431 -23.40 -11.62 -13.15
C LEU A 431 -24.77 -11.92 -12.52
N SER A 432 -25.06 -13.20 -12.26
CA SER A 432 -26.31 -13.58 -11.61
C SER A 432 -26.40 -13.19 -10.11
N MET A 433 -25.29 -12.74 -9.52
CA MET A 433 -25.22 -12.24 -8.16
C MET A 433 -25.11 -10.71 -8.08
N ILE A 434 -24.95 -10.03 -9.21
CA ILE A 434 -24.92 -8.57 -9.26
C ILE A 434 -26.35 -8.04 -9.27
N SER A 435 -26.63 -7.11 -8.35
CA SER A 435 -27.91 -6.39 -8.33
C SER A 435 -27.91 -5.34 -9.45
N PRO A 436 -29.00 -5.20 -10.24
CA PRO A 436 -29.12 -4.08 -11.16
C PRO A 436 -29.09 -2.77 -10.36
N ASN A 437 -28.38 -1.78 -10.89
CA ASN A 437 -28.33 -0.42 -10.34
C ASN A 437 -29.69 0.27 -10.49
#